data_0385332e820b847ae8e24de985b97a6b
#
_entry.id   0385332e820b847ae8e24de985b97a6b
#
_cell.length_a   1.000
_cell.length_b   1.000
_cell.length_c   1.000
_cell.angle_alpha   90.00
_cell.angle_beta   90.00
_cell.angle_gamma   90.00
#
_symmetry.space_group_name_H-M   'P 1'
#
loop_
_entity.id
_entity.type
_entity.pdbx_description
1 polymer ?
#
loop_
_entity_poly.entity_id
_entity_poly.type
_entity_poly.pdbx_seq_one_letter_code
_entity_poly.pdbx_strand_id
1 'polypeptide(L)'
;RLVDDSVRGGATVEIGGETDAAERYIAPTVLSNVGFDAPIMSEEIFGPVLPVISFRSLDEALAEINARPKPLALYVFSKRPNTADRVIDATSAGGTLVNDTVLHFANPNLPVGGVGESGLGNYHGFFGFKAFSHERAVMRQSKATLAPLLAAPYSKKTRAMLGMLEKLP
;
A
#
# COMPACT_ATOMS: atom_id res chain seq x y z
N ARG A 1 -4.26 -26.29 8.29
CA ARG A 1 -3.17 -26.49 7.31
C ARG A 1 -2.00 -25.52 7.59
N LEU A 2 -2.18 -24.20 7.50
CA LEU A 2 -1.08 -23.23 7.68
C LEU A 2 -0.37 -23.36 9.03
N VAL A 3 -1.11 -23.58 10.11
CA VAL A 3 -0.54 -23.81 11.45
C VAL A 3 0.28 -25.09 11.46
N ASP A 4 -0.32 -26.20 10.98
CA ASP A 4 0.35 -27.51 10.98
C ASP A 4 1.61 -27.52 10.10
N ASP A 5 1.54 -26.87 8.92
CA ASP A 5 2.68 -26.76 8.02
C ASP A 5 3.80 -25.93 8.64
N SER A 6 3.45 -24.85 9.32
CA SER A 6 4.42 -23.99 10.02
C SER A 6 5.09 -24.73 11.18
N VAL A 7 4.32 -25.49 11.97
CA VAL A 7 4.85 -26.29 13.09
C VAL A 7 5.77 -27.40 12.56
N ARG A 8 5.40 -28.06 11.48
CA ARG A 8 6.30 -29.05 10.82
C ARG A 8 7.60 -28.40 10.30
N GLY A 9 7.52 -27.13 9.93
CA GLY A 9 8.68 -26.33 9.50
C GLY A 9 9.51 -25.76 10.66
N GLY A 10 9.14 -26.04 11.93
CA GLY A 10 9.90 -25.61 13.09
C GLY A 10 9.28 -24.44 13.88
N ALA A 11 8.13 -23.92 13.47
CA ALA A 11 7.42 -22.91 14.26
C ALA A 11 6.91 -23.49 15.58
N THR A 12 6.80 -22.62 16.58
CA THR A 12 6.28 -22.97 17.92
C THR A 12 4.93 -22.31 18.13
N VAL A 13 3.94 -23.08 18.57
CA VAL A 13 2.64 -22.55 19.03
C VAL A 13 2.81 -22.01 20.44
N GLU A 14 2.73 -20.70 20.59
CA GLU A 14 2.83 -20.03 21.90
C GLU A 14 1.48 -19.95 22.59
N ILE A 15 0.42 -19.74 21.83
CA ILE A 15 -0.97 -19.61 22.32
C ILE A 15 -1.89 -20.23 21.28
N GLY A 16 -2.95 -20.89 21.72
CA GLY A 16 -4.00 -21.44 20.85
C GLY A 16 -3.57 -22.72 20.13
N GLY A 17 -3.99 -22.86 18.89
CA GLY A 17 -3.76 -24.02 18.05
C GLY A 17 -4.94 -25.00 18.00
N GLU A 18 -5.91 -24.87 18.90
CA GLU A 18 -7.09 -25.74 18.92
C GLU A 18 -8.05 -25.40 17.79
N THR A 19 -8.65 -26.41 17.22
CA THR A 19 -9.65 -26.27 16.15
C THR A 19 -10.83 -27.19 16.37
N ASP A 20 -12.04 -26.72 16.02
CA ASP A 20 -13.25 -27.52 15.94
C ASP A 20 -13.92 -27.33 14.59
N ALA A 21 -13.81 -28.32 13.72
CA ALA A 21 -14.35 -28.25 12.38
C ALA A 21 -15.88 -28.25 12.33
N ALA A 22 -16.55 -28.87 13.32
CA ALA A 22 -18.02 -28.93 13.42
C ALA A 22 -18.58 -27.55 13.77
N GLU A 23 -17.92 -26.85 14.70
CA GLU A 23 -18.27 -25.50 15.12
C GLU A 23 -17.63 -24.41 14.24
N ARG A 24 -16.84 -24.78 13.23
CA ARG A 24 -16.05 -23.84 12.38
C ARG A 24 -15.19 -22.88 13.21
N TYR A 25 -14.62 -23.41 14.28
CA TYR A 25 -13.83 -22.66 15.24
C TYR A 25 -12.34 -22.91 15.06
N ILE A 26 -11.58 -21.84 15.13
CA ILE A 26 -10.12 -21.84 15.25
C ILE A 26 -9.78 -20.90 16.41
N ALA A 27 -9.07 -21.41 17.40
CA ALA A 27 -8.61 -20.60 18.53
C ALA A 27 -7.66 -19.47 18.03
N PRO A 28 -7.70 -18.27 18.61
CA PRO A 28 -6.67 -17.27 18.39
C PRO A 28 -5.29 -17.87 18.68
N THR A 29 -4.45 -17.90 17.64
CA THR A 29 -3.19 -18.64 17.64
C THR A 29 -2.02 -17.71 17.41
N VAL A 30 -0.99 -17.80 18.24
CA VAL A 30 0.27 -17.08 18.08
C VAL A 30 1.39 -18.07 17.80
N LEU A 31 2.12 -17.86 16.73
CA LEU A 31 3.27 -18.66 16.33
C LEU A 31 4.55 -17.87 16.49
N SER A 32 5.59 -18.46 17.08
CA SER A 32 6.96 -17.96 17.09
C SER A 32 7.89 -18.88 16.28
N ASN A 33 9.14 -18.49 16.16
CA ASN A 33 10.14 -19.24 15.37
C ASN A 33 9.71 -19.54 13.94
N VAL A 34 8.91 -18.65 13.35
CA VAL A 34 8.44 -18.77 11.97
C VAL A 34 9.54 -18.30 11.03
N GLY A 35 9.94 -19.14 10.09
CA GLY A 35 10.84 -18.75 9.01
C GLY A 35 10.14 -17.85 7.97
N PHE A 36 10.88 -16.95 7.36
CA PHE A 36 10.32 -16.09 6.30
C PHE A 36 9.89 -16.84 5.04
N ASP A 37 10.37 -18.05 4.84
CA ASP A 37 10.02 -18.98 3.77
C ASP A 37 8.87 -19.93 4.13
N ALA A 38 8.35 -19.85 5.35
CA ALA A 38 7.24 -20.68 5.78
C ALA A 38 5.97 -20.42 4.96
N PRO A 39 5.13 -21.43 4.69
CA PRO A 39 3.90 -21.28 3.91
C PRO A 39 2.97 -20.19 4.44
N ILE A 40 2.90 -20.00 5.77
CA ILE A 40 2.10 -18.96 6.41
C ILE A 40 2.55 -17.53 6.06
N MET A 41 3.78 -17.36 5.56
CA MET A 41 4.34 -16.07 5.13
C MET A 41 4.17 -15.81 3.63
N SER A 42 3.64 -16.76 2.87
CA SER A 42 3.52 -16.69 1.41
C SER A 42 2.08 -16.54 0.91
N GLU A 43 1.09 -16.75 1.78
CA GLU A 43 -0.33 -16.60 1.43
C GLU A 43 -1.08 -15.83 2.53
N GLU A 44 -2.18 -15.19 2.15
CA GLU A 44 -3.01 -14.46 3.11
C GLU A 44 -3.68 -15.43 4.08
N ILE A 45 -3.51 -15.20 5.39
CA ILE A 45 -3.97 -16.14 6.43
C ILE A 45 -5.50 -16.16 6.52
N PHE A 46 -6.15 -15.01 6.42
CA PHE A 46 -7.60 -14.82 6.56
C PHE A 46 -8.21 -15.58 7.75
N GLY A 47 -7.54 -15.53 8.89
CA GLY A 47 -7.95 -16.26 10.09
C GLY A 47 -7.26 -15.73 11.35
N PRO A 48 -7.62 -16.26 12.54
CA PRO A 48 -7.13 -15.77 13.82
C PRO A 48 -5.73 -16.32 14.16
N VAL A 49 -4.78 -16.24 13.24
CA VAL A 49 -3.41 -16.73 13.41
C VAL A 49 -2.41 -15.60 13.17
N LEU A 50 -1.51 -15.41 14.14
CA LEU A 50 -0.49 -14.37 14.12
C LEU A 50 0.92 -14.99 14.14
N PRO A 51 1.67 -15.00 13.04
CA PRO A 51 3.09 -15.30 13.07
C PRO A 51 3.87 -14.10 13.62
N VAL A 52 4.77 -14.36 14.57
CA VAL A 52 5.64 -13.36 15.18
C VAL A 52 7.08 -13.68 14.82
N ILE A 53 7.74 -12.73 14.16
CA ILE A 53 9.14 -12.84 13.75
C ILE A 53 9.93 -11.74 14.44
N SER A 54 10.99 -12.12 15.15
CA SER A 54 11.89 -11.17 15.79
C SER A 54 12.94 -10.66 14.81
N PHE A 55 13.36 -9.42 14.99
CA PHE A 55 14.44 -8.80 14.22
C PHE A 55 15.46 -8.16 15.18
N ARG A 56 16.71 -8.05 14.75
CA ARG A 56 17.80 -7.48 15.56
C ARG A 56 17.93 -5.96 15.39
N SER A 57 17.54 -5.46 14.23
CA SER A 57 17.58 -4.04 13.91
C SER A 57 16.40 -3.63 13.03
N LEU A 58 16.03 -2.35 13.12
CA LEU A 58 14.99 -1.82 12.24
C LEU A 58 15.35 -1.94 10.75
N ASP A 59 16.66 -1.85 10.42
CA ASP A 59 17.11 -2.01 9.04
C ASP A 59 16.86 -3.42 8.49
N GLU A 60 17.06 -4.44 9.33
CA GLU A 60 16.73 -5.82 8.99
C GLU A 60 15.23 -5.97 8.71
N ALA A 61 14.37 -5.44 9.58
CA ALA A 61 12.92 -5.48 9.38
C ALA A 61 12.48 -4.74 8.10
N LEU A 62 13.05 -3.56 7.83
CA LEU A 62 12.75 -2.80 6.62
C LEU A 62 13.21 -3.52 5.36
N ALA A 63 14.36 -4.17 5.39
CA ALA A 63 14.86 -4.96 4.26
C ALA A 63 13.89 -6.12 3.93
N GLU A 64 13.44 -6.86 4.96
CA GLU A 64 12.48 -7.94 4.80
C GLU A 64 11.11 -7.46 4.28
N ILE A 65 10.58 -6.36 4.81
CA ILE A 65 9.32 -5.78 4.33
C ILE A 65 9.44 -5.38 2.85
N ASN A 66 10.54 -4.74 2.48
CA ASN A 66 10.74 -4.24 1.12
C ASN A 66 11.06 -5.34 0.08
N ALA A 67 11.57 -6.48 0.54
CA ALA A 67 11.81 -7.65 -0.32
C ALA A 67 10.51 -8.37 -0.74
N ARG A 68 9.37 -8.03 -0.12
CA ARG A 68 8.08 -8.69 -0.31
C ARG A 68 7.11 -7.85 -1.12
N PRO A 69 6.03 -8.44 -1.65
CA PRO A 69 4.91 -7.70 -2.22
C PRO A 69 4.38 -6.65 -1.25
N LYS A 70 3.94 -5.51 -1.79
CA LYS A 70 3.46 -4.40 -0.98
C LYS A 70 2.15 -4.79 -0.28
N PRO A 71 2.07 -4.69 1.07
CA PRO A 71 0.87 -5.08 1.80
C PRO A 71 -0.26 -4.06 1.61
N LEU A 72 -1.50 -4.52 1.82
CA LEU A 72 -2.67 -3.65 1.86
C LEU A 72 -2.58 -2.68 3.05
N ALA A 73 -2.11 -3.14 4.19
CA ALA A 73 -1.96 -2.33 5.39
C ALA A 73 -0.64 -2.60 6.11
N LEU A 74 -0.05 -1.53 6.65
CA LEU A 74 1.12 -1.57 7.51
C LEU A 74 0.82 -0.90 8.84
N TYR A 75 1.03 -1.60 9.96
CA TYR A 75 0.84 -1.08 11.29
C TYR A 75 2.18 -0.92 12.01
N VAL A 76 2.44 0.28 12.52
CA VAL A 76 3.70 0.61 13.21
C VAL A 76 3.42 0.97 14.65
N PHE A 77 3.89 0.17 15.59
CA PHE A 77 3.78 0.46 17.02
C PHE A 77 5.11 0.97 17.55
N SER A 78 5.17 2.23 17.93
CA SER A 78 6.39 2.83 18.48
C SER A 78 6.07 4.01 19.39
N LYS A 79 6.80 4.10 20.51
CA LYS A 79 6.80 5.28 21.38
C LYS A 79 7.74 6.39 20.85
N ARG A 80 8.52 6.09 19.81
CA ARG A 80 9.49 7.01 19.21
C ARG A 80 8.95 7.51 17.87
N PRO A 81 8.53 8.78 17.72
CA PRO A 81 8.01 9.32 16.46
C PRO A 81 8.97 9.08 15.29
N ASN A 82 10.25 9.39 15.43
CA ASN A 82 11.26 9.21 14.38
C ASN A 82 11.35 7.76 13.86
N THR A 83 11.00 6.76 14.68
CA THR A 83 10.97 5.36 14.23
C THR A 83 9.79 5.12 13.30
N ALA A 84 8.61 5.65 13.65
CA ALA A 84 7.43 5.53 12.82
C ALA A 84 7.62 6.25 11.47
N ASP A 85 8.13 7.50 11.51
CA ASP A 85 8.42 8.29 10.31
C ASP A 85 9.40 7.55 9.39
N ARG A 86 10.48 7.00 9.95
CA ARG A 86 11.44 6.21 9.19
C ARG A 86 10.83 4.98 8.52
N VAL A 87 9.93 4.28 9.21
CA VAL A 87 9.22 3.13 8.61
C VAL A 87 8.33 3.59 7.46
N ILE A 88 7.58 4.68 7.65
CA ILE A 88 6.70 5.26 6.62
C ILE A 88 7.51 5.66 5.38
N ASP A 89 8.62 6.37 5.58
CA ASP A 89 9.45 6.88 4.48
C ASP A 89 10.18 5.76 3.73
N ALA A 90 10.53 4.68 4.44
CA ALA A 90 11.32 3.58 3.87
C ALA A 90 10.47 2.45 3.27
N THR A 91 9.14 2.47 3.42
CA THR A 91 8.27 1.38 2.96
C THR A 91 7.13 1.89 2.07
N SER A 92 6.42 0.96 1.45
CA SER A 92 5.20 1.26 0.71
C SER A 92 4.11 0.26 1.08
N ALA A 93 2.91 0.76 1.34
CA ALA A 93 1.72 -0.04 1.65
C ALA A 93 0.48 0.66 1.09
N GLY A 94 -0.64 -0.03 1.02
CA GLY A 94 -1.92 0.58 0.66
C GLY A 94 -2.35 1.64 1.68
N GLY A 95 -2.24 1.32 2.96
CA GLY A 95 -2.45 2.28 4.06
C GLY A 95 -1.47 2.03 5.20
N THR A 96 -1.14 3.06 5.97
CA THR A 96 -0.29 2.93 7.15
C THR A 96 -0.95 3.57 8.36
N LEU A 97 -0.89 2.89 9.50
CA LEU A 97 -1.41 3.38 10.77
C LEU A 97 -0.36 3.25 11.87
N VAL A 98 -0.21 4.31 12.67
CA VAL A 98 0.77 4.37 13.77
C VAL A 98 0.05 4.22 15.10
N ASN A 99 0.49 3.27 15.91
CA ASN A 99 -0.01 2.95 17.25
C ASN A 99 -1.49 2.56 17.32
N ASP A 100 -2.03 2.06 16.21
CA ASP A 100 -3.38 1.51 16.13
C ASP A 100 -3.48 0.54 14.96
N THR A 101 -4.65 -0.11 14.79
CA THR A 101 -4.94 -1.05 13.70
C THR A 101 -6.31 -0.76 13.10
N VAL A 102 -6.52 -1.08 11.83
CA VAL A 102 -7.81 -1.13 11.14
C VAL A 102 -8.55 0.23 11.01
N LEU A 103 -8.47 1.13 11.99
CA LEU A 103 -9.29 2.35 12.06
C LEU A 103 -9.13 3.29 10.87
N HIS A 104 -8.01 3.26 10.15
CA HIS A 104 -7.84 4.06 8.94
C HIS A 104 -8.83 3.70 7.83
N PHE A 105 -9.33 2.45 7.81
CA PHE A 105 -10.37 2.03 6.87
C PHE A 105 -11.74 2.66 7.16
N ALA A 106 -12.00 3.06 8.40
CA ALA A 106 -13.24 3.71 8.79
C ALA A 106 -13.23 5.23 8.55
N ASN A 107 -12.08 5.83 8.23
CA ASN A 107 -11.98 7.28 8.04
C ASN A 107 -12.37 7.68 6.60
N PRO A 108 -13.51 8.39 6.40
CA PRO A 108 -13.98 8.74 5.06
C PRO A 108 -13.10 9.77 4.32
N ASN A 109 -12.17 10.39 5.02
CA ASN A 109 -11.23 11.36 4.44
C ASN A 109 -9.91 10.74 4.00
N LEU A 110 -9.73 9.43 4.19
CA LEU A 110 -8.55 8.69 3.73
C LEU A 110 -8.90 7.77 2.57
N PRO A 111 -8.00 7.64 1.57
CA PRO A 111 -8.17 6.64 0.53
C PRO A 111 -7.97 5.24 1.10
N VAL A 112 -8.75 4.28 0.59
CA VAL A 112 -8.57 2.86 0.86
C VAL A 112 -8.26 2.15 -0.43
N GLY A 113 -7.12 1.49 -0.50
CA GLY A 113 -6.67 0.77 -1.67
C GLY A 113 -5.30 0.16 -1.46
N GLY A 114 -4.93 -0.76 -2.34
CA GLY A 114 -3.64 -1.44 -2.31
C GLY A 114 -2.60 -0.85 -3.26
N VAL A 115 -1.42 -1.45 -3.27
CA VAL A 115 -0.31 -1.11 -4.16
C VAL A 115 0.28 -2.39 -4.76
N GLY A 116 0.33 -2.48 -6.09
CA GLY A 116 0.84 -3.66 -6.77
C GLY A 116 -0.04 -4.89 -6.51
N GLU A 117 0.50 -5.93 -5.90
CA GLU A 117 -0.25 -7.17 -5.64
C GLU A 117 -1.38 -7.01 -4.63
N SER A 118 -1.31 -6.03 -3.72
CA SER A 118 -2.37 -5.78 -2.75
C SER A 118 -3.57 -4.99 -3.30
N GLY A 119 -3.48 -4.46 -4.52
CA GLY A 119 -4.59 -3.80 -5.19
C GLY A 119 -4.20 -2.69 -6.16
N LEU A 120 -5.20 -2.15 -6.84
CA LEU A 120 -5.08 -1.05 -7.79
C LEU A 120 -6.12 0.03 -7.48
N GLY A 121 -5.68 1.29 -7.49
CA GLY A 121 -6.54 2.43 -7.24
C GLY A 121 -7.00 2.55 -5.78
N ASN A 122 -7.89 3.51 -5.55
CA ASN A 122 -8.38 3.82 -4.22
C ASN A 122 -9.89 4.05 -4.25
N TYR A 123 -10.56 3.75 -3.16
CA TYR A 123 -11.96 4.06 -2.94
C TYR A 123 -12.16 4.70 -1.55
N HIS A 124 -13.35 4.79 -1.06
CA HIS A 124 -13.82 5.49 0.14
C HIS A 124 -14.09 6.98 -0.07
N GLY A 125 -15.23 7.45 0.44
CA GLY A 125 -15.61 8.86 0.45
C GLY A 125 -15.43 9.51 -0.92
N PHE A 126 -14.73 10.64 -0.94
CA PHE A 126 -14.45 11.37 -2.18
C PHE A 126 -13.56 10.60 -3.18
N PHE A 127 -12.65 9.76 -2.68
CA PHE A 127 -11.79 8.95 -3.55
C PHE A 127 -12.60 7.92 -4.34
N GLY A 128 -13.59 7.28 -3.69
CA GLY A 128 -14.51 6.37 -4.37
C GLY A 128 -15.39 7.10 -5.38
N PHE A 129 -15.91 8.28 -5.05
CA PHE A 129 -16.64 9.11 -6.00
C PHE A 129 -15.79 9.42 -7.24
N LYS A 130 -14.54 9.84 -7.06
CA LYS A 130 -13.61 10.09 -8.17
C LYS A 130 -13.35 8.84 -9.01
N ALA A 131 -13.12 7.69 -8.37
CA ALA A 131 -12.81 6.44 -9.07
C ALA A 131 -13.93 6.00 -10.02
N PHE A 132 -15.18 6.32 -9.70
CA PHE A 132 -16.36 6.02 -10.53
C PHE A 132 -16.86 7.22 -11.34
N SER A 133 -16.11 8.33 -11.40
CA SER A 133 -16.50 9.55 -12.09
C SER A 133 -15.52 9.86 -13.22
N HIS A 134 -16.04 10.42 -14.31
CA HIS A 134 -15.19 10.96 -15.38
C HIS A 134 -14.90 12.45 -15.12
N GLU A 135 -13.65 12.78 -14.90
CA GLU A 135 -13.19 14.17 -14.80
C GLU A 135 -13.04 14.76 -16.21
N ARG A 136 -14.01 15.57 -16.63
CA ARG A 136 -13.98 16.22 -17.94
C ARG A 136 -13.26 17.56 -17.86
N ALA A 137 -12.17 17.70 -18.59
CA ALA A 137 -11.48 18.97 -18.76
C ALA A 137 -12.36 19.90 -19.61
N VAL A 138 -12.60 21.12 -19.12
CA VAL A 138 -13.31 22.18 -19.84
C VAL A 138 -12.46 23.44 -19.87
N MET A 139 -12.01 23.84 -21.03
CA MET A 139 -11.32 25.10 -21.24
C MET A 139 -12.18 26.05 -22.06
N ARG A 140 -12.43 27.24 -21.53
CA ARG A 140 -13.10 28.32 -22.25
C ARG A 140 -12.05 29.31 -22.72
N GLN A 141 -11.90 29.45 -24.03
CA GLN A 141 -10.97 30.41 -24.62
C GLN A 141 -11.46 31.83 -24.43
N SER A 142 -10.59 32.73 -24.03
CA SER A 142 -10.88 34.15 -23.99
C SER A 142 -10.84 34.76 -25.39
N LYS A 143 -11.37 36.00 -25.54
CA LYS A 143 -11.30 36.73 -26.80
C LYS A 143 -9.85 37.04 -27.20
N ALA A 144 -8.95 37.21 -26.21
CA ALA A 144 -7.51 37.35 -26.44
C ALA A 144 -6.88 35.96 -26.40
N THR A 145 -6.42 35.48 -27.54
CA THR A 145 -5.86 34.14 -27.67
C THR A 145 -4.62 34.13 -28.53
N LEU A 146 -3.68 33.25 -28.19
CA LEU A 146 -2.50 32.97 -29.02
C LEU A 146 -2.73 31.87 -30.08
N ALA A 147 -3.93 31.27 -30.10
CA ALA A 147 -4.25 30.16 -30.99
C ALA A 147 -3.96 30.49 -32.50
N PRO A 148 -4.24 31.69 -33.02
CA PRO A 148 -3.90 32.02 -34.41
C PRO A 148 -2.38 32.00 -34.70
N LEU A 149 -1.55 32.22 -33.67
CA LEU A 149 -0.09 32.14 -33.80
C LEU A 149 0.41 30.68 -33.85
N LEU A 150 -0.40 29.75 -33.35
CA LEU A 150 -0.07 28.33 -33.30
C LEU A 150 -0.75 27.55 -34.45
N ALA A 151 -1.59 28.21 -35.25
CA ALA A 151 -2.29 27.58 -36.36
C ALA A 151 -1.45 27.63 -37.65
N ALA A 152 -1.58 26.62 -38.50
CA ALA A 152 -1.00 26.60 -39.84
C ALA A 152 -1.75 27.58 -40.75
N PRO A 153 -1.06 28.17 -41.76
CA PRO A 153 0.35 28.01 -42.09
C PRO A 153 1.28 28.79 -41.16
N TYR A 154 2.33 28.11 -40.68
CA TYR A 154 3.24 28.68 -39.68
C TYR A 154 4.12 29.81 -40.29
N SER A 155 4.00 31.00 -39.72
CA SER A 155 4.87 32.12 -40.05
C SER A 155 6.33 31.86 -39.56
N LYS A 156 7.30 32.63 -40.13
CA LYS A 156 8.69 32.59 -39.64
C LYS A 156 8.79 32.90 -38.13
N LYS A 157 7.94 33.82 -37.62
CA LYS A 157 7.87 34.15 -36.18
C LYS A 157 7.36 32.97 -35.33
N THR A 158 6.31 32.28 -35.80
CA THR A 158 5.76 31.13 -35.14
C THR A 158 6.77 29.98 -35.04
N ARG A 159 7.50 29.71 -36.15
CA ARG A 159 8.55 28.67 -36.15
C ARG A 159 9.69 28.97 -35.17
N ALA A 160 10.11 30.23 -35.09
CA ALA A 160 11.14 30.68 -34.16
C ALA A 160 10.67 30.52 -32.70
N MET A 161 9.41 30.85 -32.40
CA MET A 161 8.82 30.67 -31.07
C MET A 161 8.69 29.21 -30.68
N LEU A 162 8.23 28.34 -31.57
CA LEU A 162 8.15 26.90 -31.32
C LEU A 162 9.52 26.29 -31.06
N GLY A 163 10.53 26.69 -31.84
CA GLY A 163 11.91 26.23 -31.60
C GLY A 163 12.56 26.76 -30.33
N MET A 164 12.00 27.81 -29.69
CA MET A 164 12.37 28.21 -28.33
C MET A 164 11.68 27.36 -27.30
N LEU A 165 10.40 27.00 -27.49
CA LEU A 165 9.62 26.14 -26.57
C LEU A 165 10.17 24.71 -26.49
N GLU A 166 10.67 24.17 -27.60
CA GLU A 166 11.31 22.85 -27.62
C GLU A 166 12.62 22.78 -26.82
N LYS A 167 13.22 23.92 -26.47
CA LYS A 167 14.46 24.01 -25.69
C LYS A 167 14.22 24.26 -24.20
N LEU A 168 12.96 24.39 -23.78
CA LEU A 168 12.62 24.47 -22.36
C LEU A 168 12.65 23.07 -21.74
N PRO A 169 13.27 22.88 -20.54
CA PRO A 169 13.42 21.59 -19.87
C PRO A 169 12.08 21.02 -19.44
#